data_b604fe1e421077d807fff0a467146c7a
#
_entry.id   b604fe1e421077d807fff0a467146c7a
#
_cell.length_a   1.000
_cell.length_b   1.000
_cell.length_c   1.000
_cell.angle_alpha   90.00
_cell.angle_beta   90.00
_cell.angle_gamma   90.00
#
_symmetry.space_group_name_H-M   'P 1'
#
loop_
_entity.id
_entity.type
_entity.pdbx_description
1 polymer ?
#
loop_
_entity_poly.entity_id
_entity_poly.type
_entity_poly.pdbx_seq_one_letter_code
_entity_poly.pdbx_strand_id
1 'polypeptide(L)'
;MKDWVFFFVGLAITALFLIFSTQIFELMYYQTEFSNEMYNQNLYFVCAVRTCLVCWGAVILYYWIIDYFSRWYHWLLFFVVAMLLAPVVTVFYMDGVFTEMNLDFEAQCLNFSIVIEFVTIVLFFINSFCVKNLSSHCSTTPF
;
A
#
# COMPACT_ATOMS: atom_id res chain seq x y z
N MET A 1 11.54 -24.19 5.26
CA MET A 1 11.23 -24.06 3.83
C MET A 1 9.84 -23.56 3.55
N LYS A 2 8.81 -24.07 4.22
CA LYS A 2 7.42 -23.62 4.00
C LYS A 2 7.23 -22.11 4.20
N ASP A 3 7.90 -21.55 5.18
CA ASP A 3 7.73 -20.13 5.53
C ASP A 3 8.27 -19.20 4.43
N TRP A 4 9.34 -19.59 3.78
CA TRP A 4 9.89 -18.84 2.65
C TRP A 4 8.98 -18.89 1.43
N VAL A 5 8.22 -19.97 1.26
CA VAL A 5 7.23 -20.08 0.18
C VAL A 5 6.16 -18.99 0.34
N PHE A 6 5.66 -18.78 1.55
CA PHE A 6 4.68 -17.71 1.81
C PHE A 6 5.26 -16.33 1.54
N PHE A 7 6.53 -16.11 1.90
CA PHE A 7 7.20 -14.84 1.58
C PHE A 7 7.24 -14.60 0.07
N PHE A 8 7.63 -15.60 -0.71
CA PHE A 8 7.66 -15.48 -2.17
C PHE A 8 6.27 -15.33 -2.77
N VAL A 9 5.25 -15.97 -2.18
CA VAL A 9 3.85 -15.76 -2.58
C VAL A 9 3.44 -14.30 -2.35
N GLY A 10 3.80 -13.72 -1.22
CA GLY A 10 3.54 -12.31 -0.95
C GLY A 10 4.21 -11.38 -1.96
N LEU A 11 5.47 -11.66 -2.32
CA LEU A 11 6.18 -10.92 -3.36
C LEU A 11 5.50 -11.07 -4.72
N ALA A 12 5.03 -12.28 -5.06
CA ALA A 12 4.33 -12.53 -6.32
C ALA A 12 3.01 -11.78 -6.38
N ILE A 13 2.25 -11.76 -5.31
CA ILE A 13 0.99 -11.00 -5.22
C ILE A 13 1.26 -9.50 -5.41
N THR A 14 2.30 -8.98 -4.77
CA THR A 14 2.72 -7.58 -4.92
C THR A 14 3.10 -7.27 -6.37
N ALA A 15 3.85 -8.14 -7.02
CA ALA A 15 4.24 -7.98 -8.41
C ALA A 15 3.01 -7.99 -9.35
N LEU A 16 2.06 -8.89 -9.13
CA LEU A 16 0.81 -8.93 -9.89
C LEU A 16 0.00 -7.65 -9.69
N PHE A 17 -0.08 -7.15 -8.46
CA PHE A 17 -0.74 -5.87 -8.17
C PHE A 17 -0.09 -4.73 -8.94
N LEU A 18 1.25 -4.66 -8.97
CA LEU A 18 1.97 -3.62 -9.70
C LEU A 18 1.73 -3.70 -11.22
N ILE A 19 1.71 -4.90 -11.78
CA ILE A 19 1.46 -5.11 -13.21
C ILE A 19 0.05 -4.66 -13.59
N PHE A 20 -0.95 -5.00 -12.79
CA PHE A 20 -2.35 -4.71 -13.05
C PHE A 20 -2.87 -3.47 -12.29
N SER A 21 -1.99 -2.62 -11.79
CA SER A 21 -2.36 -1.47 -10.96
C SER A 21 -3.35 -0.53 -11.64
N THR A 22 -3.12 -0.22 -12.91
CA THR A 22 -4.01 0.66 -13.67
C THR A 22 -5.44 0.11 -13.73
N GLN A 23 -5.58 -1.16 -14.09
CA GLN A 23 -6.88 -1.82 -14.19
C GLN A 23 -7.58 -1.90 -12.83
N ILE A 24 -6.84 -2.21 -11.78
CA ILE A 24 -7.39 -2.32 -10.42
C ILE A 24 -7.90 -0.96 -9.94
N PHE A 25 -7.12 0.09 -10.09
CA PHE A 25 -7.51 1.43 -9.66
C PHE A 25 -8.69 1.98 -10.46
N GLU A 26 -8.73 1.74 -11.78
CA GLU A 26 -9.84 2.17 -12.62
C GLU A 26 -11.14 1.46 -12.28
N LEU A 27 -11.07 0.18 -11.88
CA LEU A 27 -12.25 -0.55 -11.40
C LEU A 27 -12.80 0.01 -10.09
N MET A 28 -11.93 0.53 -9.23
CA MET A 28 -12.33 1.07 -7.93
C MET A 28 -12.79 2.51 -8.00
N TYR A 29 -12.17 3.31 -8.85
CA TYR A 29 -12.51 4.73 -9.02
C TYR A 29 -12.18 5.15 -10.44
N TYR A 30 -13.17 5.68 -11.15
CA TYR A 30 -13.01 6.18 -12.51
C TYR A 30 -13.76 7.51 -12.67
N GLN A 31 -13.04 8.50 -13.16
CA GLN A 31 -13.60 9.79 -13.57
C GLN A 31 -12.84 10.21 -14.84
N THR A 32 -13.56 10.49 -15.93
CA THR A 32 -13.00 10.56 -17.28
C THR A 32 -11.74 11.42 -17.39
N GLU A 33 -11.83 12.68 -16.97
CA GLU A 33 -10.70 13.62 -17.09
C GLU A 33 -9.54 13.23 -16.18
N PHE A 34 -9.84 12.95 -14.90
CA PHE A 34 -8.86 12.55 -13.91
C PHE A 34 -8.16 11.25 -14.28
N SER A 35 -8.92 10.24 -14.69
CA SER A 35 -8.36 8.93 -15.04
C SER A 35 -7.51 8.99 -16.30
N ASN A 36 -7.88 9.80 -17.28
CA ASN A 36 -7.07 10.01 -18.48
C ASN A 36 -5.72 10.65 -18.14
N GLU A 37 -5.69 11.66 -17.27
CA GLU A 37 -4.45 12.29 -16.85
C GLU A 37 -3.60 11.34 -15.98
N MET A 38 -4.22 10.59 -15.10
CA MET A 38 -3.53 9.56 -14.32
C MET A 38 -2.85 8.53 -15.22
N TYR A 39 -3.54 8.10 -16.28
CA TYR A 39 -2.98 7.15 -17.24
C TYR A 39 -1.84 7.77 -18.04
N ASN A 40 -2.04 8.99 -18.55
CA ASN A 40 -1.06 9.68 -19.40
C ASN A 40 0.24 9.99 -18.65
N GLN A 41 0.15 10.33 -17.37
CA GLN A 41 1.30 10.62 -16.52
C GLN A 41 1.86 9.37 -15.83
N ASN A 42 1.30 8.20 -16.11
CA ASN A 42 1.69 6.92 -15.46
C ASN A 42 1.59 6.98 -13.93
N LEU A 43 0.64 7.76 -13.42
CA LEU A 43 0.49 7.97 -11.97
C LEU A 43 -0.06 6.73 -11.26
N TYR A 44 -0.86 5.91 -11.93
CA TYR A 44 -1.38 4.67 -11.31
C TYR A 44 -0.24 3.75 -10.87
N PHE A 45 0.75 3.55 -11.73
CA PHE A 45 1.90 2.71 -11.41
C PHE A 45 2.72 3.31 -10.26
N VAL A 46 2.98 4.62 -10.31
CA VAL A 46 3.76 5.32 -9.26
C VAL A 46 3.03 5.26 -7.92
N CYS A 47 1.70 5.46 -7.92
CA CYS A 47 0.89 5.32 -6.70
C CYS A 47 0.94 3.90 -6.14
N ALA A 48 0.85 2.89 -7.01
CA ALA A 48 0.96 1.49 -6.61
C ALA A 48 2.32 1.17 -6.00
N VAL A 49 3.41 1.64 -6.60
CA VAL A 49 4.77 1.47 -6.08
C VAL A 49 4.91 2.11 -4.70
N ARG A 50 4.46 3.34 -4.53
CA ARG A 50 4.52 4.03 -3.24
C ARG A 50 3.72 3.32 -2.16
N THR A 51 2.52 2.86 -2.49
CA THR A 51 1.68 2.09 -1.57
C THR A 51 2.36 0.78 -1.15
N CYS A 52 2.92 0.06 -2.11
CA CYS A 52 3.67 -1.18 -1.83
C CYS A 52 4.89 -0.94 -0.96
N LEU A 53 5.64 0.12 -1.22
CA LEU A 53 6.81 0.49 -0.40
C LEU A 53 6.42 0.76 1.05
N VAL A 54 5.33 1.49 1.27
CA VAL A 54 4.84 1.78 2.63
C VAL A 54 4.42 0.48 3.32
N CYS A 55 3.64 -0.37 2.66
CA CYS A 55 3.15 -1.63 3.23
C CYS A 55 4.30 -2.58 3.58
N TRP A 56 5.21 -2.80 2.64
CA TRP A 56 6.35 -3.68 2.87
C TRP A 56 7.32 -3.10 3.89
N GLY A 57 7.55 -1.78 3.86
CA GLY A 57 8.39 -1.11 4.85
C GLY A 57 7.86 -1.29 6.27
N ALA A 58 6.55 -1.08 6.47
CA ALA A 58 5.91 -1.28 7.77
C ALA A 58 6.00 -2.74 8.24
N VAL A 59 5.73 -3.69 7.34
CA VAL A 59 5.79 -5.12 7.64
C VAL A 59 7.20 -5.55 8.01
N ILE A 60 8.20 -5.13 7.24
CA ILE A 60 9.61 -5.47 7.51
C ILE A 60 10.08 -4.88 8.83
N LEU A 61 9.75 -3.61 9.10
CA LEU A 61 10.09 -2.97 10.38
C LEU A 61 9.48 -3.71 11.56
N TYR A 62 8.20 -4.07 11.46
CA TYR A 62 7.52 -4.76 12.56
C TYR A 62 8.09 -6.15 12.81
N TYR A 63 8.30 -6.94 11.76
CA TYR A 63 8.65 -8.35 11.93
C TYR A 63 10.16 -8.60 12.08
N TRP A 64 11.03 -7.78 11.50
CA TRP A 64 12.45 -8.09 11.42
C TRP A 64 13.38 -7.09 12.10
N ILE A 65 13.04 -5.82 12.13
CA ILE A 65 13.97 -4.78 12.60
C ILE A 65 13.75 -4.46 14.07
N ILE A 66 12.50 -4.42 14.52
CA ILE A 66 12.16 -4.07 15.91
C ILE A 66 11.76 -5.33 16.68
N ASP A 67 12.55 -5.69 17.69
CA ASP A 67 12.46 -6.99 18.37
C ASP A 67 11.70 -6.97 19.68
N TYR A 68 11.30 -5.82 20.22
CA TYR A 68 10.72 -5.78 21.56
C TYR A 68 9.20 -5.63 21.60
N PHE A 69 8.53 -5.84 20.48
CA PHE A 69 7.07 -5.89 20.46
C PHE A 69 6.58 -7.22 21.07
N SER A 70 5.74 -7.12 22.08
CA SER A 70 5.26 -8.29 22.80
C SER A 70 3.75 -8.46 22.81
N ARG A 71 3.00 -7.52 22.23
CA ARG A 71 1.55 -7.53 22.30
C ARG A 71 0.92 -7.26 20.93
N TRP A 72 -0.28 -7.78 20.72
CA TRP A 72 -1.02 -7.66 19.46
C TRP A 72 -1.33 -6.21 19.05
N TYR A 73 -1.49 -5.32 20.00
CA TYR A 73 -1.79 -3.92 19.66
C TYR A 73 -0.58 -3.19 19.05
N HIS A 74 0.62 -3.70 19.18
CA HIS A 74 1.78 -3.16 18.45
C HIS A 74 1.64 -3.40 16.94
N TRP A 75 1.13 -4.57 16.54
CA TRP A 75 0.80 -4.85 15.16
C TRP A 75 -0.28 -3.89 14.65
N LEU A 76 -1.32 -3.67 15.45
CA LEU A 76 -2.40 -2.74 15.10
C LEU A 76 -1.87 -1.32 14.95
N LEU A 77 -0.93 -0.88 15.79
CA LEU A 77 -0.29 0.43 15.67
C LEU A 77 0.41 0.59 14.33
N PHE A 78 1.21 -0.40 13.91
CA PHE A 78 1.89 -0.38 12.61
C PHE A 78 0.90 -0.39 11.45
N PHE A 79 -0.18 -1.15 11.58
CA PHE A 79 -1.26 -1.17 10.59
C PHE A 79 -1.88 0.22 10.41
N VAL A 80 -2.22 0.90 11.50
CA VAL A 80 -2.81 2.24 11.46
C VAL A 80 -1.82 3.26 10.88
N VAL A 81 -0.55 3.19 11.26
CA VAL A 81 0.49 4.08 10.72
C VAL A 81 0.64 3.89 9.22
N ALA A 82 0.70 2.65 8.74
CA ALA A 82 0.77 2.37 7.30
C ALA A 82 -0.48 2.87 6.57
N MET A 83 -1.66 2.66 7.15
CA MET A 83 -2.93 3.08 6.58
C MET A 83 -3.04 4.60 6.45
N LEU A 84 -2.45 5.36 7.38
CA LEU A 84 -2.41 6.82 7.30
C LEU A 84 -1.31 7.34 6.38
N LEU A 85 -0.15 6.69 6.39
CA LEU A 85 1.04 7.15 5.66
C LEU A 85 0.90 6.95 4.15
N ALA A 86 0.36 5.82 3.70
CA ALA A 86 0.28 5.50 2.27
C ALA A 86 -0.57 6.52 1.49
N PRO A 87 -1.81 6.87 1.91
CA PRO A 87 -2.58 7.91 1.22
C PRO A 87 -1.88 9.26 1.22
N VAL A 88 -1.28 9.66 2.34
CA VAL A 88 -0.59 10.96 2.45
C VAL A 88 0.54 11.04 1.43
N VAL A 89 1.44 10.08 1.42
CA VAL A 89 2.59 10.05 0.49
C VAL A 89 2.11 10.06 -0.96
N THR A 90 1.07 9.29 -1.27
CA THR A 90 0.56 9.15 -2.63
C THR A 90 -0.14 10.43 -3.11
N VAL A 91 -1.02 11.00 -2.28
CA VAL A 91 -1.81 12.18 -2.64
C VAL A 91 -0.92 13.42 -2.78
N PHE A 92 0.07 13.60 -1.91
CA PHE A 92 1.01 14.71 -2.06
C PHE A 92 1.76 14.66 -3.37
N TYR A 93 2.17 13.48 -3.80
CA TYR A 93 2.83 13.32 -5.10
C TYR A 93 1.91 13.67 -6.26
N MET A 94 0.68 13.13 -6.26
CA MET A 94 -0.30 13.41 -7.32
C MET A 94 -0.65 14.89 -7.40
N ASP A 95 -0.92 15.50 -6.26
CA ASP A 95 -1.29 16.91 -6.19
C ASP A 95 -0.15 17.80 -6.69
N GLY A 96 1.09 17.46 -6.36
CA GLY A 96 2.26 18.16 -6.89
C GLY A 96 2.36 18.09 -8.40
N VAL A 97 2.15 16.92 -8.99
CA VAL A 97 2.17 16.73 -10.45
C VAL A 97 1.05 17.53 -11.12
N PHE A 98 -0.17 17.48 -10.59
CA PHE A 98 -1.30 18.21 -11.17
C PHE A 98 -1.16 19.73 -11.00
N THR A 99 -0.59 20.20 -9.90
CA THR A 99 -0.31 21.61 -9.69
C THR A 99 0.71 22.14 -10.70
N GLU A 100 1.76 21.38 -10.98
CA GLU A 100 2.73 21.74 -12.03
C GLU A 100 2.11 21.82 -13.41
N MET A 101 1.09 21.03 -13.68
CA MET A 101 0.35 21.03 -14.93
C MET A 101 -0.80 22.04 -14.97
N ASN A 102 -1.00 22.83 -13.89
CA ASN A 102 -2.11 23.77 -13.73
C ASN A 102 -3.49 23.09 -13.81
N LEU A 103 -3.59 21.87 -13.31
CA LEU A 103 -4.83 21.10 -13.23
C LEU A 103 -5.36 21.10 -11.80
N ASP A 104 -6.68 21.21 -11.65
CA ASP A 104 -7.35 21.18 -10.36
C ASP A 104 -8.16 19.90 -10.23
N PHE A 105 -7.56 18.89 -9.59
CA PHE A 105 -8.20 17.61 -9.28
C PHE A 105 -8.22 17.34 -7.77
N GLU A 106 -8.32 18.36 -6.95
CA GLU A 106 -8.24 18.22 -5.48
C GLU A 106 -9.31 17.24 -4.96
N ALA A 107 -10.56 17.40 -5.37
CA ALA A 107 -11.65 16.51 -4.96
C ALA A 107 -11.42 15.07 -5.46
N GLN A 108 -10.94 14.92 -6.67
CA GLN A 108 -10.65 13.60 -7.25
C GLN A 108 -9.47 12.92 -6.53
N CYS A 109 -8.45 13.69 -6.16
CA CYS A 109 -7.33 13.16 -5.36
C CYS A 109 -7.80 12.68 -3.99
N LEU A 110 -8.69 13.43 -3.34
CA LEU A 110 -9.25 13.02 -2.05
C LEU A 110 -10.08 11.73 -2.18
N ASN A 111 -10.89 11.60 -3.21
CA ASN A 111 -11.64 10.37 -3.47
C ASN A 111 -10.70 9.19 -3.77
N PHE A 112 -9.65 9.44 -4.53
CA PHE A 112 -8.64 8.42 -4.83
C PHE A 112 -7.87 8.00 -3.58
N SER A 113 -7.67 8.89 -2.61
CA SER A 113 -7.02 8.55 -1.34
C SER A 113 -7.79 7.47 -0.57
N ILE A 114 -9.11 7.44 -0.67
CA ILE A 114 -9.94 6.39 -0.05
C ILE A 114 -9.64 5.04 -0.71
N VAL A 115 -9.47 5.02 -2.03
CA VAL A 115 -9.07 3.81 -2.76
C VAL A 115 -7.70 3.33 -2.32
N ILE A 116 -6.73 4.23 -2.19
CA ILE A 116 -5.38 3.93 -1.70
C ILE A 116 -5.43 3.35 -0.29
N GLU A 117 -6.25 3.92 0.58
CA GLU A 117 -6.43 3.43 1.95
C GLU A 117 -6.96 2.00 1.97
N PHE A 118 -7.97 1.70 1.16
CA PHE A 118 -8.52 0.35 1.04
C PHE A 118 -7.48 -0.65 0.53
N VAL A 119 -6.74 -0.28 -0.51
CA VAL A 119 -5.66 -1.11 -1.08
C VAL A 119 -4.58 -1.35 -0.04
N THR A 120 -4.22 -0.33 0.74
CA THR A 120 -3.23 -0.44 1.81
C THR A 120 -3.67 -1.45 2.87
N ILE A 121 -4.93 -1.43 3.27
CA ILE A 121 -5.49 -2.38 4.24
C ILE A 121 -5.30 -3.82 3.71
N VAL A 122 -5.73 -4.07 2.48
CA VAL A 122 -5.64 -5.41 1.87
C VAL A 122 -4.19 -5.87 1.75
N LEU A 123 -3.30 -5.02 1.23
CA LEU A 123 -1.89 -5.35 1.06
C LEU A 123 -1.17 -5.60 2.39
N PHE A 124 -1.45 -4.78 3.40
CA PHE A 124 -0.84 -4.95 4.71
C PHE A 124 -1.22 -6.29 5.34
N PHE A 125 -2.49 -6.66 5.27
CA PHE A 125 -2.95 -7.97 5.76
C PHE A 125 -2.28 -9.12 5.03
N ILE A 126 -2.25 -9.07 3.69
CA ILE A 126 -1.64 -10.12 2.88
C ILE A 126 -0.15 -10.24 3.19
N ASN A 127 0.57 -9.14 3.21
CA ASN A 127 2.02 -9.14 3.46
C ASN A 127 2.34 -9.59 4.88
N SER A 128 1.57 -9.14 5.87
CA SER A 128 1.72 -9.55 7.26
C SER A 128 1.49 -11.06 7.42
N PHE A 129 0.43 -11.59 6.81
CA PHE A 129 0.16 -13.03 6.83
C PHE A 129 1.31 -13.83 6.20
N CYS A 130 1.83 -13.36 5.07
CA CYS A 130 2.90 -14.07 4.36
C CYS A 130 4.24 -14.05 5.11
N VAL A 131 4.50 -12.99 5.89
CA VAL A 131 5.81 -12.80 6.54
C VAL A 131 5.81 -13.27 8.01
N LYS A 132 4.65 -13.38 8.66
CA LYS A 132 4.56 -13.63 10.10
C LYS A 132 5.36 -14.84 10.58
N ASN A 133 5.39 -15.91 9.79
CA ASN A 133 6.07 -17.16 10.17
C ASN A 133 7.59 -17.07 10.12
N LEU A 134 8.14 -16.05 9.46
CA LEU A 134 9.58 -15.78 9.39
C LEU A 134 10.07 -14.90 10.54
N SER A 135 9.15 -14.42 11.38
CA SER A 135 9.45 -13.47 12.44
C SER A 135 9.40 -14.13 13.82
N SER A 136 10.22 -13.64 14.75
CA SER A 136 10.11 -13.95 16.17
C SER A 136 8.84 -13.38 16.81
N HIS A 137 8.14 -12.49 16.12
CA HIS A 137 6.92 -11.84 16.61
C HIS A 137 5.63 -12.49 16.12
N CYS A 138 5.70 -13.69 15.56
CA CYS A 138 4.51 -14.34 14.97
C CYS A 138 3.39 -14.57 15.99
N SER A 139 3.71 -14.69 17.28
CA SER A 139 2.72 -14.86 18.33
C SER A 139 2.00 -13.55 18.73
N THR A 140 2.49 -12.41 18.29
CA THR A 140 1.91 -11.10 18.65
C THR A 140 0.89 -10.59 17.63
N THR A 141 0.75 -11.29 16.50
CA THR A 141 -0.24 -10.91 15.50
C THR A 141 -1.65 -11.36 15.90
N PRO A 142 -2.71 -10.63 15.51
CA PRO A 142 -4.07 -11.00 15.88
C PRO A 142 -4.64 -12.21 15.13
N PHE A 143 -3.86 -12.82 14.25
CA PHE A 143 -4.29 -13.99 13.44
C PHE A 143 -3.23 -15.08 13.35
#